data_277b3c5b4268228c66c440782db30443
#
_entry.id   277b3c5b4268228c66c440782db30443
#
_cell.length_a   1.000
_cell.length_b   1.000
_cell.length_c   1.000
_cell.angle_alpha   90.00
_cell.angle_beta   90.00
_cell.angle_gamma   90.00
#
_symmetry.space_group_name_H-M   'P 1'
#
loop_
_entity.id
_entity.type
_entity.pdbx_description
1 polymer ?
#
loop_
_entity_poly.entity_id
_entity_poly.type
_entity_poly.pdbx_seq_one_letter_code
_entity_poly.pdbx_strand_id
1 'polypeptide(L)'
;MRIEARAEIVWHYGDPERARAIAQALEVDNVSLPESLKKSLNVLTRWEDGDVMTKVKYSGEIETLIKALDDLVFSIKIAEDVTEKV
;
A
#
# COMPACT_ATOMS: atom_id res chain seq x y z
N MET A 1 -11.66 -19.46 5.55
CA MET A 1 -10.56 -20.13 4.82
C MET A 1 -9.27 -19.36 5.04
N ARG A 2 -8.31 -20.04 5.62
CA ARG A 2 -6.99 -19.43 5.86
C ARG A 2 -6.11 -19.58 4.64
N ILE A 3 -5.40 -18.52 4.31
CA ILE A 3 -4.52 -18.49 3.15
C ILE A 3 -3.18 -17.86 3.50
N GLU A 4 -2.18 -18.12 2.67
CA GLU A 4 -0.96 -17.35 2.61
C GLU A 4 -0.92 -16.67 1.25
N ALA A 5 -0.69 -15.37 1.23
CA ALA A 5 -0.71 -14.61 0.00
C ALA A 5 0.47 -13.65 -0.08
N ARG A 6 0.96 -13.47 -1.30
CA ARG A 6 1.96 -12.45 -1.62
C ARG A 6 1.49 -11.73 -2.87
N ALA A 7 1.63 -10.42 -2.85
CA ALA A 7 1.30 -9.59 -3.99
C ALA A 7 2.35 -8.49 -4.15
N GLU A 8 2.59 -8.11 -5.40
CA GLU A 8 3.41 -6.95 -5.71
C GLU A 8 2.62 -6.10 -6.69
N ILE A 9 2.46 -4.83 -6.34
CA ILE A 9 1.72 -3.90 -7.18
C ILE A 9 2.66 -2.76 -7.53
N VAL A 10 2.69 -2.40 -8.82
CA VAL A 10 3.51 -1.30 -9.31
C VAL A 10 2.60 -0.26 -9.93
N TRP A 11 2.73 0.97 -9.46
CA TRP A 11 2.01 2.12 -10.02
C TRP A 11 3.01 2.99 -10.77
N HIS A 12 2.69 3.28 -12.03
CA HIS A 12 3.54 4.07 -12.92
C HIS A 12 3.03 5.51 -13.01
N TYR A 13 3.73 6.44 -12.38
CA TYR A 13 3.36 7.86 -12.40
C TYR A 13 4.19 8.68 -13.39
N GLY A 14 5.39 8.20 -13.72
CA GLY A 14 6.26 8.89 -14.66
C GLY A 14 6.92 10.15 -14.12
N ASP A 15 6.73 10.47 -12.83
CA ASP A 15 7.30 11.63 -12.17
C ASP A 15 7.91 11.21 -10.84
N PRO A 16 9.24 11.31 -10.66
CA PRO A 16 9.91 10.87 -9.44
C PRO A 16 9.41 11.60 -8.18
N GLU A 17 9.14 12.89 -8.26
CA GLU A 17 8.65 13.65 -7.09
C GLU A 17 7.27 13.19 -6.67
N ARG A 18 6.39 12.94 -7.63
CA ARG A 18 5.06 12.43 -7.35
C ARG A 18 5.11 11.03 -6.75
N ALA A 19 5.93 10.16 -7.31
CA ALA A 19 6.10 8.80 -6.79
C ALA A 19 6.60 8.82 -5.36
N ARG A 20 7.59 9.67 -5.06
CA ARG A 20 8.12 9.83 -3.70
C ARG A 20 7.04 10.32 -2.74
N ALA A 21 6.27 11.33 -3.12
CA ALA A 21 5.21 11.89 -2.28
C ALA A 21 4.13 10.84 -1.96
N ILE A 22 3.72 10.07 -2.95
CA ILE A 22 2.73 9.01 -2.78
C ILE A 22 3.28 7.91 -1.87
N ALA A 23 4.52 7.48 -2.08
CA ALA A 23 5.14 6.45 -1.25
C ALA A 23 5.24 6.89 0.22
N GLN A 24 5.60 8.14 0.46
CA GLN A 24 5.68 8.68 1.82
C GLN A 24 4.31 8.74 2.49
N ALA A 25 3.28 9.12 1.75
CA ALA A 25 1.91 9.13 2.28
C ALA A 25 1.43 7.73 2.65
N LEU A 26 1.77 6.73 1.84
CA LEU A 26 1.40 5.34 2.12
C LEU A 26 2.15 4.77 3.33
N GLU A 27 3.39 5.17 3.55
CA GLU A 27 4.16 4.75 4.73
C GLU A 27 3.48 5.19 6.02
N VAL A 28 2.97 6.41 6.06
CA VAL A 28 2.24 6.91 7.24
C VAL A 28 1.02 6.05 7.52
N ASP A 29 0.26 5.70 6.48
CA ASP A 29 -0.92 4.83 6.63
C ASP A 29 -0.55 3.45 7.12
N ASN A 30 0.57 2.88 6.66
CA ASN A 30 1.04 1.56 7.09
C ASN A 30 1.37 1.55 8.59
N VAL A 31 1.92 2.62 9.11
CA VAL A 31 2.24 2.75 10.55
C VAL A 31 0.96 2.78 11.40
N SER A 32 -0.15 3.20 10.81
CA SER A 32 -1.43 3.33 11.51
C SER A 32 -2.24 2.03 11.58
N LEU A 33 -1.74 0.92 11.04
CA LEU A 33 -2.45 -0.36 11.05
C LEU A 33 -2.69 -0.85 12.49
N PRO A 34 -3.87 -1.48 12.76
CA PRO A 34 -4.12 -2.09 14.06
C PRO A 34 -3.11 -3.20 14.37
N GLU A 35 -2.77 -3.35 15.64
CA GLU A 35 -1.81 -4.36 16.09
C GLU A 35 -2.20 -5.79 15.66
N SER A 36 -3.49 -6.10 15.71
CA SER A 36 -3.97 -7.41 15.29
C SER A 36 -3.70 -7.69 13.82
N LEU A 37 -3.72 -6.66 12.98
CA LEU A 37 -3.47 -6.79 11.56
C LEU A 37 -1.98 -6.79 11.24
N LYS A 38 -1.17 -6.06 12.00
CA LYS A 38 0.29 -5.99 11.80
C LYS A 38 0.97 -7.34 11.92
N LYS A 39 0.43 -8.25 12.71
CA LYS A 39 1.01 -9.59 12.89
C LYS A 39 0.80 -10.49 11.68
N SER A 40 -0.26 -10.25 10.92
CA SER A 40 -0.65 -11.09 9.78
C SER A 40 -0.34 -10.45 8.45
N LEU A 41 -0.33 -9.12 8.40
CA LEU A 41 -0.16 -8.35 7.17
C LEU A 41 1.15 -7.57 7.21
N ASN A 42 1.98 -7.79 6.23
CA ASN A 42 3.22 -7.03 6.05
C ASN A 42 3.13 -6.28 4.72
N VAL A 43 3.19 -4.95 4.77
CA VAL A 43 3.13 -4.10 3.60
C VAL A 43 4.41 -3.28 3.53
N LEU A 44 5.13 -3.39 2.43
CA LEU A 44 6.35 -2.64 2.19
C LEU A 44 6.17 -1.80 0.94
N THR A 45 6.29 -0.48 1.09
CA THR A 45 6.16 0.46 -0.01
C THR A 45 7.52 1.08 -0.32
N ARG A 46 7.86 1.11 -1.60
CA ARG A 46 9.09 1.71 -2.11
C ARG A 46 8.77 2.55 -3.34
N TRP A 47 9.68 3.45 -3.68
CA TRP A 47 9.58 4.22 -4.91
C TRP A 47 10.91 4.22 -5.62
N GLU A 48 10.86 4.25 -6.94
CA GLU A 48 12.05 4.30 -7.78
C GLU A 48 11.69 5.04 -9.06
N ASP A 49 12.43 6.11 -9.35
CA ASP A 49 12.13 7.00 -10.47
C ASP A 49 10.66 7.48 -10.40
N GLY A 50 9.86 7.18 -11.39
CA GLY A 50 8.45 7.56 -11.41
C GLY A 50 7.49 6.48 -10.99
N ASP A 51 7.97 5.41 -10.36
CA ASP A 51 7.16 4.25 -9.98
C ASP A 51 7.05 4.11 -8.47
N VAL A 52 5.89 3.67 -8.01
CA VAL A 52 5.67 3.25 -6.62
C VAL A 52 5.41 1.75 -6.62
N MET A 53 6.13 1.03 -5.76
CA MET A 53 6.03 -0.42 -5.65
C MET A 53 5.58 -0.80 -4.25
N THR A 54 4.55 -1.62 -4.16
CA THR A 54 4.06 -2.12 -2.88
C THR A 54 4.08 -3.63 -2.88
N LYS A 55 4.77 -4.21 -1.89
CA LYS A 55 4.78 -5.66 -1.65
C LYS A 55 3.92 -5.97 -0.45
N VAL A 56 3.03 -6.91 -0.60
CA VAL A 56 2.11 -7.35 0.45
C VAL A 56 2.33 -8.82 0.73
N LYS A 57 2.50 -9.16 2.00
CA LYS A 57 2.51 -10.54 2.49
C LYS A 57 1.41 -10.68 3.53
N TYR A 58 0.63 -11.72 3.43
CA TYR A 58 -0.47 -11.94 4.35
C TYR A 58 -0.64 -13.42 4.66
N SER A 59 -0.93 -13.72 5.93
CA SER A 59 -1.32 -15.05 6.38
C SER A 59 -2.54 -14.91 7.28
N GLY A 60 -3.65 -15.52 6.90
CA GLY A 60 -4.88 -15.44 7.67
C GLY A 60 -6.11 -15.69 6.82
N GLU A 61 -7.26 -15.13 7.24
CA GLU A 61 -8.51 -15.30 6.52
C GLU A 61 -8.54 -14.46 5.25
N ILE A 62 -9.10 -15.05 4.18
CA ILE A 62 -9.14 -14.37 2.88
C ILE A 62 -9.99 -13.10 2.91
N GLU A 63 -11.06 -13.09 3.70
CA GLU A 63 -11.94 -11.93 3.83
C GLU A 63 -11.19 -10.72 4.38
N THR A 64 -10.30 -10.95 5.34
CA THR A 64 -9.46 -9.89 5.91
C THR A 64 -8.48 -9.35 4.89
N LEU A 65 -7.91 -10.21 4.05
CA LEU A 65 -7.01 -9.78 2.99
C LEU A 65 -7.74 -8.90 1.97
N ILE A 66 -8.93 -9.30 1.55
CA ILE A 66 -9.72 -8.53 0.59
C ILE A 66 -9.99 -7.12 1.13
N LYS A 67 -10.39 -7.03 2.40
CA LYS A 67 -10.63 -5.74 3.04
C LYS A 67 -9.35 -4.90 3.11
N ALA A 68 -8.23 -5.52 3.45
CA ALA A 68 -6.95 -4.82 3.52
C ALA A 68 -6.52 -4.27 2.16
N LEU A 69 -6.73 -5.03 1.09
CA LEU A 69 -6.40 -4.58 -0.27
C LEU A 69 -7.32 -3.45 -0.71
N ASP A 70 -8.60 -3.51 -0.37
CA ASP A 70 -9.53 -2.41 -0.66
C ASP A 70 -9.11 -1.14 0.06
N ASP A 71 -8.70 -1.24 1.32
CA ASP A 71 -8.21 -0.10 2.09
C ASP A 71 -6.92 0.46 1.49
N LEU A 72 -6.03 -0.40 1.00
CA LEU A 72 -4.79 0.03 0.34
C LEU A 72 -5.10 0.83 -0.93
N VAL A 73 -6.00 0.33 -1.77
CA VAL A 73 -6.42 1.03 -3.00
C VAL A 73 -7.03 2.38 -2.66
N PHE A 74 -7.86 2.44 -1.63
CA PHE A 74 -8.47 3.68 -1.17
C PHE A 74 -7.42 4.68 -0.69
N SER A 75 -6.43 4.22 0.07
CA SER A 75 -5.33 5.06 0.55
C SER A 75 -4.51 5.63 -0.61
N ILE A 76 -4.24 4.83 -1.63
CA ILE A 76 -3.52 5.29 -2.82
C ILE A 76 -4.31 6.36 -3.54
N LYS A 77 -5.62 6.19 -3.68
CA LYS A 77 -6.47 7.17 -4.33
C LYS A 77 -6.44 8.51 -3.59
N ILE A 78 -6.50 8.48 -2.26
CA ILE A 78 -6.39 9.68 -1.44
C ILE A 78 -5.02 10.34 -1.63
N ALA A 79 -3.94 9.55 -1.61
CA ALA A 79 -2.59 10.07 -1.81
C ALA A 79 -2.44 10.72 -3.19
N GLU A 80 -3.02 10.13 -4.24
CA GLU A 80 -3.01 10.71 -5.57
C GLU A 80 -3.75 12.05 -5.60
N ASP A 81 -4.92 12.12 -4.98
CA ASP A 81 -5.71 13.36 -4.95
C ASP A 81 -4.97 14.48 -4.21
N VAL A 82 -4.32 14.17 -3.11
CA VAL A 82 -3.56 15.16 -2.33
C VAL A 82 -2.34 15.63 -3.09
N THR A 83 -1.59 14.74 -3.73
CA THR A 83 -0.37 15.10 -4.46
C THR A 83 -0.65 15.80 -5.78
N GLU A 84 -1.81 15.61 -6.35
CA GLU A 84 -2.19 16.26 -7.60
C GLU A 84 -2.34 17.78 -7.43
N LYS A 85 -2.63 18.24 -6.21
CA LYS A 85 -2.85 19.65 -5.91
C LYS A 85 -1.58 20.39 -5.50
N VAL A 86 -0.48 19.69 -5.44
CA VAL A 86 0.83 20.22 -5.08
C VAL A 86 1.68 20.51 -6.35
#